data_9da2a1c71887079b241c9f726bc784e3
#
_entry.id   9da2a1c71887079b241c9f726bc784e3
#
_cell.length_a   1.000
_cell.length_b   1.000
_cell.length_c   1.000
_cell.angle_alpha   90.00
_cell.angle_beta   90.00
_cell.angle_gamma   90.00
#
_symmetry.space_group_name_H-M   'P 1'
#
loop_
_entity.id
_entity.type
_entity.pdbx_description
1 polymer ?
#
loop_
_entity_poly.entity_id
_entity_poly.type
_entity_poly.pdbx_seq_one_letter_code
_entity_poly.pdbx_strand_id
1 'polypeptide(L)'
;MRSSSRFVFLVNAAAGTGLAPRRLNALLAQRPELAARSRVVQSSSAAELDGLLRLADDEIPTAVGGDGSFNALVSLMDRRRELQRTLGLVPFGTGNATAHTLGLRSAAVALSALERGETTALDIMRTSIPATPVALVSCSTGFESNFLQRYSALRYRSRKYAGLSALLLYAPKRLRGVTLTIDGDEWVHPTELVHNVGVYNIPHYAFGKVMWRGVEKDDGLAIAASVTSPFRYWNLMARGVAAPMDVRTPEERMPGVRTVRWHTASLTSPLTLQIDGEATQATHADLTVDPRAITAIRA
;
A
#
# COMPACT_ATOMS: atom_id res chain seq x y z
N MET A 1 13.13 20.85 8.22
CA MET A 1 11.91 21.14 9.04
C MET A 1 12.30 22.05 10.21
N ARG A 2 11.40 22.92 10.66
CA ARG A 2 11.65 23.75 11.83
C ARG A 2 11.64 22.89 13.09
N SER A 3 12.50 23.16 14.05
CA SER A 3 12.59 22.52 15.38
C SER A 3 11.27 22.50 16.20
N SER A 4 10.22 23.15 15.70
CA SER A 4 8.94 23.37 16.35
C SER A 4 7.78 22.50 15.85
N SER A 5 7.99 21.57 14.89
CA SER A 5 6.90 20.72 14.38
C SER A 5 6.33 19.84 15.48
N ARG A 6 4.99 19.80 15.59
CA ARG A 6 4.24 18.94 16.49
C ARG A 6 3.70 17.73 15.73
N PHE A 7 3.47 16.63 16.42
CA PHE A 7 2.99 15.38 15.81
C PHE A 7 1.63 14.97 16.35
N VAL A 8 0.76 14.55 15.46
CA VAL A 8 -0.53 13.98 15.83
C VAL A 8 -0.53 12.51 15.44
N PHE A 9 -0.29 11.64 16.40
CA PHE A 9 -0.30 10.19 16.18
C PHE A 9 -1.73 9.67 16.10
N LEU A 10 -2.11 9.21 14.90
CA LEU A 10 -3.43 8.68 14.59
C LEU A 10 -3.37 7.16 14.72
N VAL A 11 -3.87 6.65 15.84
CA VAL A 11 -3.76 5.24 16.19
C VAL A 11 -5.06 4.52 15.86
N ASN A 12 -5.00 3.58 14.93
CA ASN A 12 -6.09 2.63 14.74
C ASN A 12 -6.07 1.63 15.91
N ALA A 13 -7.10 1.64 16.73
CA ALA A 13 -7.21 0.77 17.91
C ALA A 13 -7.14 -0.74 17.56
N ALA A 14 -7.56 -1.12 16.34
CA ALA A 14 -7.50 -2.50 15.84
C ALA A 14 -6.14 -2.87 15.24
N ALA A 15 -5.23 -1.91 15.00
CA ALA A 15 -3.93 -2.16 14.38
C ALA A 15 -3.01 -2.97 15.30
N GLY A 16 -2.13 -3.77 14.69
CA GLY A 16 -1.09 -4.50 15.40
C GLY A 16 -1.62 -5.43 16.50
N THR A 17 -2.76 -6.09 16.28
CA THR A 17 -3.43 -6.95 17.28
C THR A 17 -3.98 -6.19 18.50
N GLY A 18 -4.29 -4.88 18.36
CA GLY A 18 -4.75 -4.03 19.46
C GLY A 18 -3.63 -3.54 20.39
N LEU A 19 -2.37 -3.85 20.08
CA LEU A 19 -1.22 -3.47 20.91
C LEU A 19 -0.55 -2.17 20.48
N ALA A 20 -0.95 -1.60 19.34
CA ALA A 20 -0.33 -0.40 18.78
C ALA A 20 -0.33 0.79 19.77
N PRO A 21 -1.43 1.11 20.50
CA PRO A 21 -1.42 2.20 21.49
C PRO A 21 -0.38 2.00 22.59
N ARG A 22 -0.33 0.80 23.17
CA ARG A 22 0.61 0.47 24.28
C ARG A 22 2.06 0.54 23.81
N ARG A 23 2.35 0.01 22.62
CA ARG A 23 3.71 0.03 22.04
C ARG A 23 4.17 1.43 21.70
N LEU A 24 3.28 2.24 21.13
CA LEU A 24 3.58 3.66 20.84
C LEU A 24 3.91 4.40 22.15
N ASN A 25 3.07 4.28 23.17
CA ASN A 25 3.29 4.94 24.45
C ASN A 25 4.62 4.53 25.11
N ALA A 26 4.98 3.24 25.06
CA ALA A 26 6.26 2.74 25.58
C ALA A 26 7.46 3.33 24.82
N LEU A 27 7.35 3.52 23.51
CA LEU A 27 8.40 4.15 22.68
C LEU A 27 8.49 5.66 22.92
N LEU A 28 7.37 6.35 23.08
CA LEU A 28 7.33 7.79 23.39
C LEU A 28 7.87 8.08 24.81
N ALA A 29 7.64 7.19 25.78
CA ALA A 29 8.22 7.33 27.13
C ALA A 29 9.75 7.34 27.12
N GLN A 30 10.39 6.72 26.13
CA GLN A 30 11.85 6.73 25.92
C GLN A 30 12.34 7.98 25.16
N ARG A 31 11.43 8.87 24.74
CA ARG A 31 11.69 10.05 23.89
C ARG A 31 10.93 11.27 24.42
N PRO A 32 11.31 11.82 25.57
CA PRO A 32 10.55 12.87 26.25
C PRO A 32 10.36 14.14 25.41
N GLU A 33 11.35 14.53 24.63
CA GLU A 33 11.24 15.70 23.74
C GLU A 33 10.23 15.51 22.61
N LEU A 34 10.19 14.32 22.02
CA LEU A 34 9.19 13.97 21.02
C LEU A 34 7.80 13.89 21.64
N ALA A 35 7.70 13.24 22.82
CA ALA A 35 6.44 13.11 23.55
C ALA A 35 5.84 14.48 23.93
N ALA A 36 6.66 15.43 24.39
CA ALA A 36 6.23 16.77 24.77
C ALA A 36 5.59 17.57 23.62
N ARG A 37 5.96 17.28 22.36
CA ARG A 37 5.40 17.91 21.17
C ARG A 37 4.47 16.99 20.38
N SER A 38 3.91 16.00 21.03
CA SER A 38 3.04 15.00 20.41
C SER A 38 1.71 14.88 21.13
N ARG A 39 0.66 14.60 20.39
CA ARG A 39 -0.61 14.13 20.94
C ARG A 39 -1.09 12.89 20.20
N VAL A 40 -1.88 12.07 20.89
CA VAL A 40 -2.40 10.83 20.34
C VAL A 40 -3.91 10.94 20.16
N VAL A 41 -4.38 10.61 18.98
CA VAL A 41 -5.80 10.47 18.64
C VAL A 41 -6.05 9.01 18.31
N GLN A 42 -6.92 8.36 19.07
CA GLN A 42 -7.33 6.97 18.80
C GLN A 42 -8.68 6.95 18.11
N SER A 43 -8.83 6.08 17.14
CA SER A 43 -10.09 5.85 16.44
C SER A 43 -10.27 4.37 16.12
N SER A 44 -11.52 3.93 16.00
CA SER A 44 -11.88 2.58 15.57
C SER A 44 -12.25 2.52 14.08
N SER A 45 -12.48 3.68 13.45
CA SER A 45 -12.86 3.79 12.05
C SER A 45 -12.35 5.09 11.40
N ALA A 46 -12.32 5.10 10.06
CA ALA A 46 -11.96 6.30 9.30
C ALA A 46 -12.98 7.45 9.49
N ALA A 47 -14.26 7.14 9.64
CA ALA A 47 -15.31 8.13 9.87
C ALA A 47 -15.16 8.79 11.26
N GLU A 48 -14.89 8.00 12.29
CA GLU A 48 -14.59 8.51 13.63
C GLU A 48 -13.34 9.39 13.63
N LEU A 49 -12.28 8.95 12.93
CA LEU A 49 -11.06 9.74 12.77
C LEU A 49 -11.34 11.11 12.15
N ASP A 50 -12.16 11.17 11.10
CA ASP A 50 -12.52 12.41 10.43
C ASP A 50 -13.25 13.40 11.38
N GLY A 51 -14.13 12.88 12.22
CA GLY A 51 -14.83 13.66 13.24
C GLY A 51 -13.92 14.20 14.35
N LEU A 52 -12.92 13.41 14.76
CA LEU A 52 -12.02 13.73 15.87
C LEU A 52 -10.83 14.60 15.47
N LEU A 53 -10.35 14.46 14.23
CA LEU A 53 -9.12 15.10 13.80
C LEU A 53 -9.30 16.60 13.57
N ARG A 54 -8.59 17.40 14.37
CA ARG A 54 -8.39 18.83 14.14
C ARG A 54 -6.88 19.08 14.11
N LEU A 55 -6.39 19.67 13.03
CA LEU A 55 -4.96 19.91 12.82
C LEU A 55 -4.66 21.42 12.86
N ALA A 56 -3.67 21.78 13.63
CA ALA A 56 -3.03 23.10 13.50
C ALA A 56 -2.02 23.08 12.34
N ASP A 57 -1.58 24.25 11.89
CA ASP A 57 -0.72 24.35 10.70
C ASP A 57 0.67 23.73 10.89
N ASP A 58 1.18 23.73 12.13
CA ASP A 58 2.46 23.14 12.51
C ASP A 58 2.38 21.65 12.89
N GLU A 59 1.18 21.06 12.87
CA GLU A 59 0.97 19.66 13.21
C GLU A 59 1.13 18.74 11.98
N ILE A 60 1.91 17.67 12.19
CA ILE A 60 2.15 16.60 11.22
C ILE A 60 1.27 15.41 11.59
N PRO A 61 0.21 15.12 10.82
CA PRO A 61 -0.58 13.92 11.03
C PRO A 61 0.26 12.69 10.70
N THR A 62 0.31 11.75 11.63
CA THR A 62 1.17 10.57 11.58
C THR A 62 0.34 9.31 11.80
N ALA A 63 0.20 8.49 10.77
CA ALA A 63 -0.50 7.22 10.89
C ALA A 63 0.31 6.23 11.73
N VAL A 64 -0.36 5.54 12.66
CA VAL A 64 0.22 4.48 13.49
C VAL A 64 -0.47 3.17 13.16
N GLY A 65 0.18 2.36 12.32
CA GLY A 65 -0.42 1.13 11.79
C GLY A 65 0.33 0.56 10.60
N GLY A 66 -0.37 -0.06 9.67
CA GLY A 66 0.16 -0.56 8.41
C GLY A 66 -0.25 0.30 7.21
N ASP A 67 -0.10 -0.28 6.01
CA ASP A 67 -0.44 0.38 4.74
C ASP A 67 -1.88 0.89 4.71
N GLY A 68 -2.85 0.12 5.19
CA GLY A 68 -4.25 0.55 5.27
C GLY A 68 -4.48 1.75 6.20
N SER A 69 -3.70 1.89 7.29
CA SER A 69 -3.79 3.06 8.18
C SER A 69 -3.22 4.31 7.51
N PHE A 70 -2.14 4.16 6.76
CA PHE A 70 -1.54 5.27 6.01
C PHE A 70 -2.43 5.67 4.82
N ASN A 71 -2.99 4.70 4.10
CA ASN A 71 -3.97 4.97 3.03
C ASN A 71 -5.20 5.72 3.57
N ALA A 72 -5.72 5.32 4.73
CA ALA A 72 -6.85 6.01 5.37
C ALA A 72 -6.50 7.47 5.72
N LEU A 73 -5.27 7.73 6.19
CA LEU A 73 -4.79 9.09 6.43
C LEU A 73 -4.68 9.90 5.12
N VAL A 74 -4.05 9.34 4.08
CA VAL A 74 -3.92 10.00 2.77
C VAL A 74 -5.30 10.30 2.19
N SER A 75 -6.22 9.33 2.20
CA SER A 75 -7.60 9.51 1.73
C SER A 75 -8.36 10.57 2.53
N LEU A 76 -8.10 10.69 3.83
CA LEU A 76 -8.68 11.73 4.67
C LEU A 76 -8.14 13.11 4.31
N MET A 77 -6.82 13.25 4.14
CA MET A 77 -6.19 14.50 3.74
C MET A 77 -6.64 14.94 2.33
N ASP A 78 -6.82 13.98 1.43
CA ASP A 78 -7.33 14.24 0.08
C ASP A 78 -8.77 14.81 0.13
N ARG A 79 -9.68 14.16 0.84
CA ARG A 79 -11.06 14.67 1.02
C ARG A 79 -11.10 16.08 1.62
N ARG A 80 -10.16 16.39 2.51
CA ARG A 80 -10.03 17.70 3.15
C ARG A 80 -9.27 18.73 2.30
N ARG A 81 -8.71 18.32 1.16
CA ARG A 81 -7.82 19.14 0.32
C ARG A 81 -6.58 19.62 1.07
N GLU A 82 -6.04 18.74 1.91
CA GLU A 82 -4.87 19.01 2.77
C GLU A 82 -3.67 18.11 2.44
N LEU A 83 -3.57 17.56 1.22
CA LEU A 83 -2.45 16.70 0.78
C LEU A 83 -1.09 17.41 0.76
N GLN A 84 -1.08 18.76 0.75
CA GLN A 84 0.15 19.57 0.85
C GLN A 84 0.84 19.46 2.21
N ARG A 85 0.17 18.91 3.24
CA ARG A 85 0.80 18.67 4.55
C ARG A 85 1.81 17.53 4.48
N THR A 86 2.89 17.65 5.23
CA THR A 86 3.78 16.51 5.48
C THR A 86 3.06 15.45 6.29
N LEU A 87 3.18 14.18 5.88
CA LEU A 87 2.56 13.04 6.54
C LEU A 87 3.62 12.14 7.19
N GLY A 88 3.31 11.56 8.34
CA GLY A 88 4.14 10.59 9.02
C GLY A 88 3.55 9.19 9.01
N LEU A 89 4.41 8.19 9.18
CA LEU A 89 4.01 6.79 9.32
C LEU A 89 4.87 6.09 10.38
N VAL A 90 4.23 5.46 11.36
CA VAL A 90 4.88 4.57 12.34
C VAL A 90 4.36 3.14 12.11
N PRO A 91 5.21 2.22 11.61
CA PRO A 91 4.77 0.92 11.14
C PRO A 91 4.49 -0.06 12.29
N PHE A 92 3.23 -0.47 12.44
CA PHE A 92 2.77 -1.55 13.30
C PHE A 92 1.94 -2.60 12.55
N GLY A 93 1.83 -2.48 11.22
CA GLY A 93 1.15 -3.44 10.37
C GLY A 93 1.99 -4.68 10.06
N THR A 94 1.40 -5.62 9.33
CA THR A 94 2.08 -6.85 8.88
C THR A 94 2.81 -6.67 7.55
N GLY A 95 2.21 -5.95 6.61
CA GLY A 95 2.76 -5.73 5.25
C GLY A 95 3.81 -4.63 5.22
N ASN A 96 3.42 -3.43 5.61
CA ASN A 96 4.24 -2.22 5.71
C ASN A 96 5.02 -1.87 4.43
N ALA A 97 4.44 -2.12 3.25
CA ALA A 97 5.09 -1.87 1.96
C ALA A 97 5.49 -0.39 1.81
N THR A 98 4.57 0.53 2.13
CA THR A 98 4.83 1.98 2.10
C THR A 98 5.92 2.38 3.10
N ALA A 99 5.88 1.84 4.33
CA ALA A 99 6.91 2.13 5.33
C ALA A 99 8.29 1.66 4.86
N HIS A 100 8.40 0.49 4.26
CA HIS A 100 9.65 0.00 3.69
C HIS A 100 10.17 0.89 2.54
N THR A 101 9.26 1.38 1.67
CA THR A 101 9.59 2.33 0.61
C THR A 101 10.14 3.65 1.16
N LEU A 102 9.64 4.09 2.32
CA LEU A 102 10.11 5.27 3.03
C LEU A 102 11.37 5.00 3.90
N GLY A 103 11.89 3.78 3.93
CA GLY A 103 13.00 3.38 4.80
C GLY A 103 12.63 3.17 6.27
N LEU A 104 11.36 3.28 6.63
CA LEU A 104 10.83 3.20 8.00
C LEU A 104 10.66 1.72 8.43
N ARG A 105 11.76 1.01 8.58
CA ARG A 105 11.78 -0.46 8.80
C ARG A 105 11.26 -0.90 10.16
N SER A 106 11.14 0.01 11.13
CA SER A 106 10.60 -0.26 12.46
C SER A 106 10.00 1.02 13.06
N ALA A 107 9.16 0.86 14.08
CA ALA A 107 8.60 1.99 14.80
C ALA A 107 9.68 2.90 15.43
N ALA A 108 10.77 2.32 15.94
CA ALA A 108 11.88 3.09 16.51
C ALA A 108 12.59 3.94 15.43
N VAL A 109 12.85 3.37 14.24
CA VAL A 109 13.40 4.10 13.09
C VAL A 109 12.46 5.20 12.64
N ALA A 110 11.14 4.94 12.60
CA ALA A 110 10.15 5.92 12.21
C ALA A 110 10.11 7.12 13.18
N LEU A 111 10.14 6.87 14.50
CA LEU A 111 10.18 7.96 15.48
C LEU A 111 11.46 8.79 15.35
N SER A 112 12.62 8.16 15.12
CA SER A 112 13.87 8.90 14.85
C SER A 112 13.81 9.69 13.54
N ALA A 113 13.12 9.18 12.51
CA ALA A 113 12.90 9.90 11.25
C ALA A 113 12.00 11.14 11.45
N LEU A 114 10.95 11.02 12.26
CA LEU A 114 10.11 12.15 12.65
C LEU A 114 10.93 13.27 13.36
N GLU A 115 11.86 12.86 14.23
CA GLU A 115 12.76 13.82 14.92
C GLU A 115 13.70 14.53 13.95
N ARG A 116 14.27 13.82 12.96
CA ARG A 116 15.12 14.41 11.91
C ARG A 116 14.34 15.29 10.96
N GLY A 117 13.09 14.90 10.65
CA GLY A 117 12.20 15.65 9.77
C GLY A 117 12.59 15.62 8.29
N GLU A 118 13.35 14.61 7.86
CA GLU A 118 13.63 14.41 6.44
C GLU A 118 12.38 13.94 5.71
N THR A 119 12.14 14.49 4.53
CA THR A 119 10.94 14.19 3.73
C THR A 119 11.28 13.70 2.33
N THR A 120 10.33 13.05 1.71
CA THR A 120 10.35 12.68 0.29
C THR A 120 8.94 12.81 -0.29
N ALA A 121 8.86 13.03 -1.59
CA ALA A 121 7.60 12.94 -2.31
C ALA A 121 7.20 11.49 -2.54
N LEU A 122 5.90 11.24 -2.68
CA LEU A 122 5.32 9.98 -3.14
C LEU A 122 4.24 10.27 -4.17
N ASP A 123 4.21 9.45 -5.20
CA ASP A 123 3.09 9.36 -6.12
C ASP A 123 1.93 8.61 -5.46
N ILE A 124 0.71 8.91 -5.87
CA ILE A 124 -0.46 8.11 -5.55
C ILE A 124 -1.16 7.67 -6.83
N MET A 125 -1.90 6.59 -6.77
CA MET A 125 -2.84 6.23 -7.83
C MET A 125 -4.24 6.69 -7.43
N ARG A 126 -4.85 7.54 -8.25
CA ARG A 126 -6.26 7.88 -8.16
C ARG A 126 -7.09 6.75 -8.73
N THR A 127 -8.17 6.38 -8.08
CA THR A 127 -9.06 5.32 -8.56
C THR A 127 -10.47 5.83 -8.79
N SER A 128 -11.19 5.23 -9.74
CA SER A 128 -12.62 5.50 -9.96
C SER A 128 -13.54 4.84 -8.92
N ILE A 129 -12.99 4.10 -7.94
CA ILE A 129 -13.78 3.40 -6.92
C ILE A 129 -14.04 4.34 -5.73
N PRO A 130 -15.30 4.75 -5.49
CA PRO A 130 -15.60 5.76 -4.45
C PRO A 130 -15.19 5.35 -3.04
N ALA A 131 -15.24 4.06 -2.71
CA ALA A 131 -14.86 3.54 -1.40
C ALA A 131 -13.34 3.56 -1.15
N THR A 132 -12.54 3.58 -2.23
CA THR A 132 -11.08 3.59 -2.17
C THR A 132 -10.52 4.53 -3.24
N PRO A 133 -10.70 5.85 -3.07
CA PRO A 133 -10.37 6.85 -4.11
C PRO A 133 -8.85 6.97 -4.35
N VAL A 134 -8.05 6.46 -3.44
CA VAL A 134 -6.58 6.49 -3.48
C VAL A 134 -6.03 5.09 -3.27
N ALA A 135 -5.05 4.70 -4.07
CA ALA A 135 -4.19 3.54 -3.86
C ALA A 135 -2.73 3.98 -3.77
N LEU A 136 -1.98 3.44 -2.83
CA LEU A 136 -0.57 3.75 -2.59
C LEU A 136 0.36 2.66 -3.08
N VAL A 137 -0.08 1.41 -3.02
CA VAL A 137 0.76 0.23 -3.28
C VAL A 137 0.36 -0.45 -4.58
N SER A 138 -0.89 -0.91 -4.68
CA SER A 138 -1.31 -1.71 -5.83
C SER A 138 -2.82 -1.79 -6.01
N CYS A 139 -3.24 -2.06 -7.26
CA CYS A 139 -4.56 -2.56 -7.60
C CYS A 139 -4.40 -3.81 -8.46
N SER A 140 -5.06 -4.92 -8.15
CA SER A 140 -4.88 -6.15 -8.91
C SER A 140 -6.10 -7.07 -8.89
N THR A 141 -6.07 -8.07 -9.79
CA THR A 141 -7.05 -9.14 -9.91
C THR A 141 -6.37 -10.48 -10.16
N GLY A 142 -7.12 -11.57 -9.95
CA GLY A 142 -6.63 -12.92 -10.12
C GLY A 142 -6.20 -13.56 -8.82
N PHE A 143 -4.95 -14.04 -8.74
CA PHE A 143 -4.45 -14.70 -7.54
C PHE A 143 -4.55 -13.79 -6.31
N GLU A 144 -4.05 -12.56 -6.42
CA GLU A 144 -3.97 -11.64 -5.28
C GLU A 144 -5.35 -11.30 -4.72
N SER A 145 -6.31 -10.93 -5.57
CA SER A 145 -7.66 -10.60 -5.10
C SER A 145 -8.36 -11.81 -4.47
N ASN A 146 -8.26 -12.99 -5.06
CA ASN A 146 -8.83 -14.21 -4.50
C ASN A 146 -8.19 -14.60 -3.16
N PHE A 147 -6.87 -14.53 -3.09
CA PHE A 147 -6.13 -14.81 -1.85
C PHE A 147 -6.58 -13.87 -0.73
N LEU A 148 -6.63 -12.57 -0.99
CA LEU A 148 -7.00 -11.55 0.00
C LEU A 148 -8.45 -11.66 0.45
N GLN A 149 -9.38 -11.98 -0.46
CA GLN A 149 -10.77 -12.28 -0.09
C GLN A 149 -10.86 -13.41 0.93
N ARG A 150 -10.16 -14.52 0.67
CA ARG A 150 -10.12 -15.67 1.57
C ARG A 150 -9.39 -15.39 2.87
N TYR A 151 -8.25 -14.72 2.78
CA TYR A 151 -7.49 -14.28 3.94
C TYR A 151 -8.33 -13.39 4.85
N SER A 152 -9.04 -12.43 4.30
CA SER A 152 -9.91 -11.53 5.07
C SER A 152 -11.04 -12.31 5.76
N ALA A 153 -11.66 -13.27 5.10
CA ALA A 153 -12.68 -14.12 5.70
C ALA A 153 -12.15 -15.03 6.82
N LEU A 154 -10.89 -15.49 6.70
CA LEU A 154 -10.28 -16.43 7.66
C LEU A 154 -9.60 -15.72 8.83
N ARG A 155 -9.08 -14.50 8.65
CA ARG A 155 -8.34 -13.76 9.68
C ARG A 155 -9.14 -13.49 10.94
N TYR A 156 -10.47 -13.41 10.83
CA TYR A 156 -11.37 -13.25 11.98
C TYR A 156 -11.49 -14.54 12.81
N ARG A 157 -11.28 -15.72 12.20
CA ARG A 157 -11.33 -17.01 12.89
C ARG A 157 -10.00 -17.41 13.51
N SER A 158 -8.88 -17.16 12.83
CA SER A 158 -7.54 -17.42 13.35
C SER A 158 -6.48 -16.65 12.56
N ARG A 159 -5.99 -15.56 13.12
CA ARG A 159 -4.92 -14.76 12.51
C ARG A 159 -3.65 -15.56 12.21
N LYS A 160 -3.32 -16.52 13.09
CA LYS A 160 -2.07 -17.30 12.99
C LYS A 160 -2.02 -18.19 11.75
N TYR A 161 -3.15 -18.73 11.33
CA TYR A 161 -3.23 -19.72 10.24
C TYR A 161 -3.95 -19.20 8.99
N ALA A 162 -4.52 -17.99 9.05
CA ALA A 162 -5.33 -17.45 7.96
C ALA A 162 -4.59 -17.41 6.61
N GLY A 163 -3.33 -17.01 6.61
CA GLY A 163 -2.52 -16.96 5.40
C GLY A 163 -2.25 -18.32 4.80
N LEU A 164 -1.83 -19.28 5.62
CA LEU A 164 -1.58 -20.66 5.17
C LEU A 164 -2.89 -21.34 4.71
N SER A 165 -3.98 -21.14 5.47
CA SER A 165 -5.29 -21.70 5.10
C SER A 165 -5.83 -21.11 3.81
N ALA A 166 -5.70 -19.78 3.62
CA ALA A 166 -6.08 -19.14 2.36
C ALA A 166 -5.27 -19.67 1.18
N LEU A 167 -3.99 -19.95 1.40
CA LEU A 167 -3.09 -20.51 0.40
C LEU A 167 -3.45 -21.96 0.05
N LEU A 168 -3.68 -22.82 1.05
CA LEU A 168 -4.03 -24.23 0.86
C LEU A 168 -5.40 -24.43 0.21
N LEU A 169 -6.34 -23.51 0.48
CA LEU A 169 -7.67 -23.54 -0.13
C LEU A 169 -7.69 -22.91 -1.53
N TYR A 170 -6.56 -22.36 -1.99
CA TYR A 170 -6.46 -21.76 -3.30
C TYR A 170 -6.17 -22.82 -4.37
N ALA A 171 -7.16 -23.09 -5.24
CA ALA A 171 -6.89 -23.80 -6.48
C ALA A 171 -6.32 -22.82 -7.51
N PRO A 172 -5.12 -23.07 -8.07
CA PRO A 172 -4.52 -22.18 -9.05
C PRO A 172 -5.38 -22.16 -10.32
N LYS A 173 -6.13 -21.08 -10.49
CA LYS A 173 -6.99 -20.85 -11.65
C LYS A 173 -6.34 -19.80 -12.55
N ARG A 174 -6.44 -20.02 -13.86
CA ARG A 174 -6.24 -18.97 -14.84
C ARG A 174 -7.59 -18.34 -15.15
N LEU A 175 -7.58 -17.06 -15.41
CA LEU A 175 -8.78 -16.27 -15.71
C LEU A 175 -8.78 -15.87 -17.18
N ARG A 176 -9.98 -15.78 -17.74
CA ARG A 176 -10.29 -15.08 -19.00
C ARG A 176 -11.21 -13.91 -18.71
N GLY A 177 -11.33 -12.99 -19.65
CA GLY A 177 -12.18 -11.82 -19.50
C GLY A 177 -11.57 -10.73 -18.61
N VAL A 178 -10.27 -10.80 -18.33
CA VAL A 178 -9.52 -9.67 -17.75
C VAL A 178 -9.08 -8.78 -18.88
N THR A 179 -9.37 -7.48 -18.78
CA THR A 179 -8.84 -6.46 -19.70
C THR A 179 -8.03 -5.46 -18.91
N LEU A 180 -6.90 -5.06 -19.44
CA LEU A 180 -6.09 -3.96 -18.91
C LEU A 180 -5.70 -3.08 -20.08
N THR A 181 -6.19 -1.84 -20.07
CA THR A 181 -5.81 -0.78 -20.98
C THR A 181 -4.77 0.11 -20.32
N ILE A 182 -3.71 0.44 -21.01
CA ILE A 182 -2.57 1.23 -20.53
C ILE A 182 -2.39 2.42 -21.48
N ASP A 183 -2.51 3.63 -20.97
CA ASP A 183 -2.35 4.90 -21.71
C ASP A 183 -3.15 4.93 -23.02
N GLY A 184 -4.34 4.30 -23.00
CA GLY A 184 -5.26 4.19 -24.13
C GLY A 184 -5.14 2.92 -24.99
N ASP A 185 -4.06 2.15 -24.82
CA ASP A 185 -3.83 0.92 -25.59
C ASP A 185 -4.25 -0.32 -24.81
N GLU A 186 -4.87 -1.28 -25.49
CA GLU A 186 -5.22 -2.57 -24.89
C GLU A 186 -3.95 -3.42 -24.67
N TRP A 187 -3.58 -3.63 -23.40
CA TRP A 187 -2.37 -4.34 -23.01
C TRP A 187 -2.60 -5.78 -22.57
N VAL A 188 -3.74 -6.08 -21.95
CA VAL A 188 -4.23 -7.44 -21.68
C VAL A 188 -5.57 -7.63 -22.36
N HIS A 189 -5.61 -8.54 -23.33
CA HIS A 189 -6.81 -8.85 -24.09
C HIS A 189 -7.72 -9.84 -23.34
N PRO A 190 -9.07 -9.71 -23.39
CA PRO A 190 -9.99 -10.54 -22.63
C PRO A 190 -9.94 -12.05 -22.98
N THR A 191 -9.38 -12.41 -24.12
CA THR A 191 -9.17 -13.82 -24.50
C THR A 191 -7.91 -14.43 -23.90
N GLU A 192 -7.00 -13.61 -23.35
CA GLU A 192 -5.78 -14.10 -22.73
C GLU A 192 -6.08 -14.89 -21.45
N LEU A 193 -5.29 -15.94 -21.22
CA LEU A 193 -5.31 -16.69 -19.97
C LEU A 193 -4.27 -16.12 -19.02
N VAL A 194 -4.72 -15.42 -18.00
CA VAL A 194 -3.86 -14.80 -16.98
C VAL A 194 -4.05 -15.46 -15.62
N HIS A 195 -3.01 -15.52 -14.82
CA HIS A 195 -3.08 -15.94 -13.42
C HIS A 195 -3.23 -14.77 -12.47
N ASN A 196 -2.51 -13.69 -12.72
CA ASN A 196 -2.63 -12.44 -12.00
C ASN A 196 -2.35 -11.25 -12.94
N VAL A 197 -3.12 -10.20 -12.79
CA VAL A 197 -2.90 -8.90 -13.43
C VAL A 197 -2.97 -7.83 -12.37
N GLY A 198 -1.99 -6.95 -12.32
CA GLY A 198 -1.96 -5.88 -11.33
C GLY A 198 -1.17 -4.68 -11.79
N VAL A 199 -1.44 -3.58 -11.14
CA VAL A 199 -0.72 -2.31 -11.25
C VAL A 199 -0.09 -1.98 -9.91
N TYR A 200 1.13 -1.47 -9.91
CA TYR A 200 1.96 -1.28 -8.71
C TYR A 200 2.64 0.08 -8.77
N ASN A 201 2.52 0.85 -7.69
CA ASN A 201 3.00 2.23 -7.60
C ASN A 201 4.35 2.36 -6.88
N ILE A 202 4.72 1.37 -6.09
CA ILE A 202 5.95 1.37 -5.30
C ILE A 202 6.71 0.05 -5.45
N PRO A 203 8.04 0.05 -5.23
CA PRO A 203 8.87 -1.15 -5.44
C PRO A 203 8.61 -2.26 -4.43
N HIS A 204 8.20 -1.89 -3.20
CA HIS A 204 7.95 -2.85 -2.13
C HIS A 204 6.54 -3.41 -2.16
N TYR A 205 6.44 -4.68 -1.84
CA TYR A 205 5.20 -5.41 -1.69
C TYR A 205 5.14 -6.05 -0.29
N ALA A 206 4.22 -6.97 -0.05
CA ALA A 206 3.99 -7.58 1.26
C ALA A 206 5.29 -7.94 2.01
N PHE A 207 5.34 -7.64 3.30
CA PHE A 207 6.48 -7.92 4.20
C PHE A 207 7.79 -7.19 3.82
N GLY A 208 7.69 -6.03 3.15
CA GLY A 208 8.84 -5.23 2.74
C GLY A 208 9.72 -5.87 1.66
N LYS A 209 9.17 -6.84 0.92
CA LYS A 209 9.88 -7.46 -0.21
C LYS A 209 9.90 -6.51 -1.39
N VAL A 210 11.05 -6.29 -1.98
CA VAL A 210 11.15 -5.61 -3.28
C VAL A 210 10.72 -6.59 -4.35
N MET A 211 9.58 -6.35 -4.95
CA MET A 211 9.05 -7.19 -6.03
C MET A 211 9.51 -6.68 -7.39
N TRP A 212 9.53 -5.37 -7.55
CA TRP A 212 9.81 -4.69 -8.81
C TRP A 212 11.02 -3.76 -8.66
N ARG A 213 12.14 -4.08 -9.32
CA ARG A 213 13.29 -3.17 -9.40
C ARG A 213 13.06 -2.17 -10.55
N GLY A 214 13.43 -0.91 -10.35
CA GLY A 214 13.26 0.15 -11.34
C GLY A 214 11.91 0.84 -11.29
N VAL A 215 11.09 0.55 -10.27
CA VAL A 215 9.92 1.37 -9.88
C VAL A 215 10.40 2.46 -8.95
N GLU A 216 10.17 3.69 -9.33
CA GLU A 216 10.42 4.86 -8.50
C GLU A 216 9.10 5.27 -7.84
N LYS A 217 9.20 5.90 -6.68
CA LYS A 217 8.03 6.28 -5.89
C LYS A 217 7.53 7.70 -6.17
N ASP A 218 8.23 8.45 -7.04
CA ASP A 218 8.05 9.90 -7.22
C ASP A 218 8.39 10.38 -8.63
N ASP A 219 8.28 9.51 -9.65
CA ASP A 219 8.57 9.82 -11.05
C ASP A 219 7.31 9.99 -11.94
N GLY A 220 6.12 9.90 -11.34
CA GLY A 220 4.85 10.06 -12.03
C GLY A 220 4.40 8.83 -12.83
N LEU A 221 5.05 7.68 -12.63
CA LEU A 221 4.74 6.45 -13.33
C LEU A 221 4.58 5.28 -12.37
N ALA A 222 3.60 4.44 -12.64
CA ALA A 222 3.48 3.14 -12.00
C ALA A 222 3.83 2.02 -13.01
N ILE A 223 3.85 0.77 -12.57
CA ILE A 223 3.99 -0.37 -13.45
C ILE A 223 2.72 -1.20 -13.50
N ALA A 224 2.45 -1.80 -14.66
CA ALA A 224 1.52 -2.89 -14.79
C ALA A 224 2.28 -4.20 -14.98
N ALA A 225 1.75 -5.28 -14.42
CA ALA A 225 2.30 -6.62 -14.59
C ALA A 225 1.20 -7.64 -14.89
N SER A 226 1.45 -8.49 -15.89
CA SER A 226 0.61 -9.63 -16.20
C SER A 226 1.42 -10.92 -16.04
N VAL A 227 0.88 -11.89 -15.31
CA VAL A 227 1.49 -13.19 -15.06
C VAL A 227 0.57 -14.28 -15.56
N THR A 228 1.04 -15.12 -16.47
CA THR A 228 0.20 -16.12 -17.16
C THR A 228 0.12 -17.47 -16.46
N SER A 229 1.00 -17.76 -15.49
CA SER A 229 0.98 -19.06 -14.82
C SER A 229 1.20 -18.98 -13.31
N PRO A 230 0.57 -19.90 -12.53
CA PRO A 230 0.78 -20.00 -11.08
C PRO A 230 2.24 -20.23 -10.70
N PHE A 231 2.93 -21.12 -11.40
CA PHE A 231 4.33 -21.43 -11.12
C PHE A 231 5.24 -20.20 -11.27
N ARG A 232 4.98 -19.37 -12.28
CA ARG A 232 5.74 -18.15 -12.51
C ARG A 232 5.43 -17.09 -11.45
N TYR A 233 4.17 -16.99 -11.04
CA TYR A 233 3.79 -16.12 -9.94
C TYR A 233 4.52 -16.48 -8.64
N TRP A 234 4.53 -17.78 -8.29
CA TRP A 234 5.25 -18.26 -7.11
C TRP A 234 6.75 -18.05 -7.19
N ASN A 235 7.33 -18.26 -8.38
CA ASN A 235 8.75 -18.00 -8.63
C ASN A 235 9.06 -16.50 -8.45
N LEU A 236 8.21 -15.61 -8.97
CA LEU A 236 8.32 -14.17 -8.78
C LEU A 236 8.26 -13.79 -7.30
N MET A 237 7.29 -14.33 -6.56
CA MET A 237 7.14 -14.09 -5.13
C MET A 237 8.31 -14.63 -4.31
N ALA A 238 8.84 -15.80 -4.65
CA ALA A 238 9.98 -16.39 -3.98
C ALA A 238 11.29 -15.65 -4.28
N ARG A 239 11.51 -15.24 -5.52
CA ARG A 239 12.69 -14.49 -5.96
C ARG A 239 12.67 -13.04 -5.50
N GLY A 240 11.53 -12.43 -5.34
CA GLY A 240 11.39 -11.02 -4.96
C GLY A 240 12.14 -10.62 -3.70
N VAL A 241 12.60 -11.59 -2.89
CA VAL A 241 13.49 -11.36 -1.74
C VAL A 241 14.96 -11.31 -2.17
N ALA A 242 15.38 -12.22 -3.07
CA ALA A 242 16.79 -12.39 -3.43
C ALA A 242 17.17 -11.70 -4.76
N ALA A 243 16.22 -11.62 -5.69
CA ALA A 243 16.45 -11.02 -7.02
C ALA A 243 15.12 -10.43 -7.55
N PRO A 244 14.78 -9.19 -7.15
CA PRO A 244 13.61 -8.50 -7.66
C PRO A 244 13.66 -8.39 -9.18
N MET A 245 12.50 -8.51 -9.81
CA MET A 245 12.38 -8.41 -11.26
C MET A 245 12.63 -6.97 -11.71
N ASP A 246 13.54 -6.80 -12.66
CA ASP A 246 13.77 -5.50 -13.28
C ASP A 246 12.67 -5.23 -14.32
N VAL A 247 11.94 -4.16 -14.12
CA VAL A 247 10.83 -3.77 -15.00
C VAL A 247 11.29 -3.32 -16.38
N ARG A 248 12.58 -3.08 -16.58
CA ARG A 248 13.17 -2.66 -17.84
C ARG A 248 13.47 -3.84 -18.78
N THR A 249 13.60 -5.06 -18.23
CA THR A 249 13.96 -6.26 -19.00
C THR A 249 13.18 -7.49 -18.53
N PRO A 250 11.84 -7.45 -18.46
CA PRO A 250 11.05 -8.50 -17.81
C PRO A 250 11.02 -9.82 -18.57
N GLU A 251 10.86 -9.76 -19.89
CA GLU A 251 10.60 -10.96 -20.71
C GLU A 251 11.82 -11.85 -20.92
N GLU A 252 13.01 -11.28 -20.97
CA GLU A 252 14.25 -12.05 -21.16
C GLU A 252 14.56 -12.97 -19.96
N ARG A 253 14.14 -12.54 -18.75
CA ARG A 253 14.45 -13.24 -17.50
C ARG A 253 13.35 -14.16 -17.00
N MET A 254 12.10 -13.90 -17.36
CA MET A 254 10.95 -14.69 -16.88
C MET A 254 9.83 -14.75 -17.94
N PRO A 255 9.92 -15.66 -18.93
CA PRO A 255 8.90 -15.81 -19.96
C PRO A 255 7.49 -15.98 -19.36
N GLY A 256 6.50 -15.20 -19.86
CA GLY A 256 5.10 -15.17 -19.38
C GLY A 256 4.87 -14.29 -18.15
N VAL A 257 5.82 -13.42 -17.83
CA VAL A 257 5.62 -12.23 -17.02
C VAL A 257 5.89 -11.04 -17.93
N ARG A 258 4.90 -10.19 -18.14
CA ARG A 258 5.02 -8.94 -18.89
C ARG A 258 4.92 -7.77 -17.91
N THR A 259 5.68 -6.71 -18.14
CA THR A 259 5.57 -5.45 -17.40
C THR A 259 5.64 -4.26 -18.34
N VAL A 260 4.95 -3.19 -17.99
CA VAL A 260 4.98 -1.90 -18.68
C VAL A 260 4.85 -0.77 -17.67
N ARG A 261 5.47 0.37 -17.93
CA ARG A 261 5.28 1.61 -17.16
C ARG A 261 4.08 2.37 -17.72
N TRP A 262 3.33 3.05 -16.87
CA TRP A 262 2.10 3.69 -17.27
C TRP A 262 1.78 4.92 -16.41
N HIS A 263 0.96 5.80 -16.98
CA HIS A 263 0.39 6.97 -16.32
C HIS A 263 -1.12 6.83 -16.08
N THR A 264 -1.84 6.26 -17.04
CA THR A 264 -3.28 5.93 -16.90
C THR A 264 -3.52 4.47 -17.21
N ALA A 265 -4.42 3.85 -16.45
CA ALA A 265 -4.81 2.46 -16.68
C ALA A 265 -6.30 2.26 -16.43
N SER A 266 -6.91 1.30 -17.15
CA SER A 266 -8.27 0.82 -16.90
C SER A 266 -8.25 -0.69 -16.77
N LEU A 267 -8.56 -1.19 -15.57
CA LEU A 267 -8.57 -2.62 -15.25
C LEU A 267 -10.00 -3.11 -15.07
N THR A 268 -10.40 -4.10 -15.87
CA THR A 268 -11.68 -4.82 -15.72
C THR A 268 -11.44 -6.30 -15.53
N SER A 269 -12.24 -6.94 -14.69
CA SER A 269 -12.09 -8.36 -14.33
C SER A 269 -13.44 -9.01 -14.07
N PRO A 270 -13.60 -10.32 -14.36
CA PRO A 270 -14.75 -11.09 -13.90
C PRO A 270 -14.74 -11.34 -12.39
N LEU A 271 -13.63 -11.02 -11.71
CA LEU A 271 -13.49 -11.10 -10.26
C LEU A 271 -13.41 -9.71 -9.65
N THR A 272 -13.74 -9.60 -8.37
CA THR A 272 -13.51 -8.37 -7.62
C THR A 272 -12.03 -8.03 -7.55
N LEU A 273 -11.73 -6.74 -7.53
CA LEU A 273 -10.36 -6.23 -7.42
C LEU A 273 -9.90 -6.22 -5.96
N GLN A 274 -8.60 -6.18 -5.76
CA GLN A 274 -7.98 -5.75 -4.50
C GLN A 274 -7.30 -4.40 -4.69
N ILE A 275 -7.28 -3.56 -3.66
CA ILE A 275 -6.52 -2.31 -3.59
C ILE A 275 -5.76 -2.29 -2.27
N ASP A 276 -4.45 -2.06 -2.32
CA ASP A 276 -3.54 -1.95 -1.16
C ASP A 276 -3.67 -3.10 -0.14
N GLY A 277 -3.97 -4.31 -0.63
CA GLY A 277 -4.12 -5.48 0.21
C GLY A 277 -5.51 -5.68 0.82
N GLU A 278 -6.49 -4.87 0.45
CA GLU A 278 -7.89 -5.04 0.86
C GLU A 278 -8.75 -5.43 -0.34
N ALA A 279 -9.65 -6.41 -0.13
CA ALA A 279 -10.59 -6.83 -1.17
C ALA A 279 -11.68 -5.76 -1.34
N THR A 280 -11.97 -5.41 -2.59
CA THR A 280 -13.07 -4.49 -2.93
C THR A 280 -14.33 -5.26 -3.36
N GLN A 281 -15.43 -4.55 -3.63
CA GLN A 281 -16.60 -5.10 -4.32
C GLN A 281 -16.60 -4.74 -5.82
N ALA A 282 -15.64 -3.94 -6.26
CA ALA A 282 -15.55 -3.51 -7.64
C ALA A 282 -14.89 -4.57 -8.53
N THR A 283 -15.36 -4.66 -9.76
CA THR A 283 -14.80 -5.48 -10.85
C THR A 283 -14.13 -4.63 -11.92
N HIS A 284 -14.16 -3.31 -11.76
CA HIS A 284 -13.57 -2.35 -12.67
C HIS A 284 -12.97 -1.19 -11.88
N ALA A 285 -11.84 -0.67 -12.33
CA ALA A 285 -11.22 0.55 -11.85
C ALA A 285 -10.47 1.26 -12.97
N ASP A 286 -10.75 2.55 -13.13
CA ASP A 286 -9.85 3.46 -13.82
C ASP A 286 -8.85 4.00 -12.81
N LEU A 287 -7.60 4.09 -13.23
CA LEU A 287 -6.47 4.49 -12.41
C LEU A 287 -5.64 5.56 -13.13
N THR A 288 -5.24 6.56 -12.39
CA THR A 288 -4.33 7.61 -12.88
C THR A 288 -3.26 7.88 -11.83
N VAL A 289 -2.01 7.94 -12.24
CA VAL A 289 -0.92 8.34 -11.35
C VAL A 289 -0.97 9.85 -11.14
N ASP A 290 -1.02 10.26 -9.90
CA ASP A 290 -0.93 11.66 -9.47
C ASP A 290 0.49 11.87 -8.92
N PRO A 291 1.38 12.51 -9.69
CA PRO A 291 2.80 12.56 -9.37
C PRO A 291 3.09 13.45 -8.18
N ARG A 292 3.93 12.97 -7.27
CA ARG A 292 4.39 13.71 -6.07
C ARG A 292 3.26 14.30 -5.25
N ALA A 293 2.10 13.63 -5.25
CA ALA A 293 0.87 14.12 -4.65
C ALA A 293 0.97 14.31 -3.13
N ILE A 294 1.85 13.56 -2.46
CA ILE A 294 2.05 13.67 -1.03
C ILE A 294 3.53 13.84 -0.66
N THR A 295 3.77 14.52 0.46
CA THR A 295 5.08 14.60 1.09
C THR A 295 5.07 13.77 2.37
N ALA A 296 5.98 12.80 2.49
CA ALA A 296 6.05 11.90 3.63
C ALA A 296 7.42 11.95 4.34
N ILE A 297 7.43 11.72 5.65
CA ILE A 297 8.65 11.53 6.43
C ILE A 297 9.35 10.24 5.98
N ARG A 298 10.65 10.31 5.80
CA ARG A 298 11.52 9.17 5.43
C ARG A 298 12.66 8.94 6.43
N ALA A 299 13.23 7.75 6.44
CA ALA A 299 14.46 7.44 7.18
C ALA A 299 15.73 7.71 6.37
#